data_8ab3553127da5830991735b8f2b9ec88
#
_entry.id   8ab3553127da5830991735b8f2b9ec88
#
_cell.length_a   1.000
_cell.length_b   1.000
_cell.length_c   1.000
_cell.angle_alpha   90.00
_cell.angle_beta   90.00
_cell.angle_gamma   90.00
#
_symmetry.space_group_name_H-M   'P 1'
#
loop_
_entity.id
_entity.type
_entity.pdbx_description
1 polymer ?
#
loop_
_entity_poly.entity_id
_entity_poly.type
_entity_poly.pdbx_seq_one_letter_code
_entity_poly.pdbx_strand_id
1 'polypeptide(L)'
;TLRTELMDRLNTQGHITDLLREALAEARRITNFEGKRRQMQYVGKLMRKLSEESVAAVKDALNEQRMGSTRDTLALHQAEQWRDRLVSDDEAVAEWMTHNPHTDSQQLRALVRQARKDDTTSKADVAKGLLPRQGRAYREIFQLVKTQLNALEDAAHIPPEDEAVYKP
;
A
#
# COMPACT_ATOMS: atom_id res chain seq x y z
N THR A 1 -12.59 -4.36 8.14
CA THR A 1 -13.19 -5.54 7.48
C THR A 1 -12.14 -6.20 6.60
N LEU A 2 -12.05 -7.53 6.59
CA LEU A 2 -11.12 -8.29 5.74
C LEU A 2 -11.32 -7.97 4.25
N ARG A 3 -10.20 -7.94 3.49
CA ARG A 3 -10.19 -7.88 2.02
C ARG A 3 -10.86 -9.13 1.45
N THR A 4 -11.44 -9.01 0.26
CA THR A 4 -12.18 -10.09 -0.38
C THR A 4 -11.32 -11.34 -0.58
N GLU A 5 -10.07 -11.17 -1.03
CA GLU A 5 -9.11 -12.26 -1.25
C GLU A 5 -8.84 -13.09 0.02
N LEU A 6 -8.63 -12.40 1.16
CA LEU A 6 -8.43 -13.07 2.45
C LEU A 6 -9.70 -13.78 2.93
N MET A 7 -10.86 -13.20 2.65
CA MET A 7 -12.16 -13.78 2.98
C MET A 7 -12.40 -15.05 2.16
N ASP A 8 -12.11 -15.02 0.85
CA ASP A 8 -12.27 -16.16 -0.04
C ASP A 8 -11.28 -17.29 0.31
N ARG A 9 -10.04 -16.95 0.67
CA ARG A 9 -9.05 -17.91 1.18
C ARG A 9 -9.55 -18.63 2.43
N LEU A 10 -10.02 -17.90 3.45
CA LEU A 10 -10.55 -18.47 4.68
C LEU A 10 -11.79 -19.35 4.43
N ASN A 11 -12.61 -18.99 3.47
CA ASN A 11 -13.77 -19.78 3.08
C ASN A 11 -13.36 -21.07 2.38
N THR A 12 -12.43 -21.01 1.42
CA THR A 12 -11.88 -22.18 0.71
C THR A 12 -11.19 -23.16 1.68
N GLN A 13 -10.52 -22.64 2.71
CA GLN A 13 -9.89 -23.43 3.76
C GLN A 13 -10.87 -23.98 4.81
N GLY A 14 -12.16 -23.63 4.71
CA GLY A 14 -13.20 -24.09 5.62
C GLY A 14 -13.23 -23.39 6.99
N HIS A 15 -12.45 -22.33 7.20
CA HIS A 15 -12.43 -21.57 8.45
C HIS A 15 -13.64 -20.66 8.62
N ILE A 16 -14.27 -20.24 7.51
CA ILE A 16 -15.54 -19.52 7.53
C ILE A 16 -16.55 -20.19 6.60
N THR A 17 -17.81 -20.16 6.98
CA THR A 17 -18.90 -20.72 6.18
C THR A 17 -19.40 -19.72 5.16
N ASP A 18 -20.00 -20.19 4.05
CA ASP A 18 -20.68 -19.34 3.07
C ASP A 18 -21.72 -18.45 3.72
N LEU A 19 -22.46 -19.00 4.68
CA LEU A 19 -23.47 -18.25 5.44
C LEU A 19 -22.88 -17.05 6.19
N LEU A 20 -21.69 -17.19 6.80
CA LEU A 20 -21.00 -16.10 7.46
C LEU A 20 -20.48 -15.09 6.45
N ARG A 21 -19.95 -15.56 5.32
CA ARG A 21 -19.49 -14.70 4.21
C ARG A 21 -20.62 -13.85 3.65
N GLU A 22 -21.77 -14.45 3.36
CA GLU A 22 -22.97 -13.76 2.89
C GLU A 22 -23.51 -12.76 3.91
N ALA A 23 -23.58 -13.15 5.19
CA ALA A 23 -24.04 -12.27 6.26
C ALA A 23 -23.13 -11.04 6.41
N LEU A 24 -21.82 -11.16 6.22
CA LEU A 24 -20.87 -10.05 6.21
C LEU A 24 -21.02 -9.18 4.97
N ALA A 25 -21.24 -9.78 3.79
CA ALA A 25 -21.50 -9.04 2.55
C ALA A 25 -22.78 -8.20 2.67
N GLU A 26 -23.84 -8.78 3.21
CA GLU A 26 -25.10 -8.07 3.45
C GLU A 26 -24.93 -6.92 4.46
N ALA A 27 -24.19 -7.13 5.55
CA ALA A 27 -23.89 -6.09 6.52
C ALA A 27 -23.18 -4.86 5.90
N ARG A 28 -22.44 -5.05 4.80
CA ARG A 28 -21.79 -3.96 4.05
C ARG A 28 -22.79 -3.17 3.19
N ARG A 29 -23.84 -3.84 2.68
CA ARG A 29 -24.85 -3.22 1.81
C ARG A 29 -25.86 -2.40 2.58
N ILE A 30 -26.18 -2.81 3.82
CA ILE A 30 -27.17 -2.14 4.64
C ILE A 30 -26.66 -0.76 5.07
N THR A 31 -27.36 0.29 4.68
CA THR A 31 -27.10 1.69 5.04
C THR A 31 -27.89 2.15 6.25
N ASN A 32 -29.08 1.55 6.48
CA ASN A 32 -29.93 1.87 7.63
C ASN A 32 -29.29 1.37 8.93
N PHE A 33 -29.22 2.22 9.95
CA PHE A 33 -28.59 1.95 11.23
C PHE A 33 -29.19 0.73 11.95
N GLU A 34 -30.53 0.69 12.08
CA GLU A 34 -31.21 -0.42 12.76
C GLU A 34 -31.06 -1.75 12.01
N GLY A 35 -31.19 -1.73 10.68
CA GLY A 35 -30.94 -2.90 9.84
C GLY A 35 -29.53 -3.41 9.99
N LYS A 36 -28.54 -2.51 9.96
CA LYS A 36 -27.14 -2.85 10.14
C LYS A 36 -26.85 -3.43 11.53
N ARG A 37 -27.44 -2.86 12.59
CA ARG A 37 -27.32 -3.38 13.96
C ARG A 37 -27.83 -4.82 14.07
N ARG A 38 -29.02 -5.10 13.51
CA ARG A 38 -29.59 -6.45 13.50
C ARG A 38 -28.73 -7.43 12.74
N GLN A 39 -28.25 -7.03 11.55
CA GLN A 39 -27.36 -7.87 10.74
C GLN A 39 -26.04 -8.15 11.45
N MET A 40 -25.45 -7.18 12.14
CA MET A 40 -24.24 -7.38 12.93
C MET A 40 -24.44 -8.30 14.13
N GLN A 41 -25.64 -8.28 14.76
CA GLN A 41 -26.00 -9.26 15.79
C GLN A 41 -26.05 -10.68 15.22
N TYR A 42 -26.60 -10.83 14.01
CA TYR A 42 -26.64 -12.11 13.31
C TYR A 42 -25.24 -12.60 12.97
N VAL A 43 -24.38 -11.75 12.41
CA VAL A 43 -22.96 -12.03 12.17
C VAL A 43 -22.29 -12.48 13.48
N GLY A 44 -22.47 -11.78 14.57
CA GLY A 44 -21.94 -12.13 15.88
C GLY A 44 -22.42 -13.53 16.38
N LYS A 45 -23.67 -13.89 16.06
CA LYS A 45 -24.20 -15.24 16.37
C LYS A 45 -23.51 -16.34 15.55
N LEU A 46 -23.23 -16.06 14.27
CA LEU A 46 -22.50 -17.00 13.41
C LEU A 46 -21.04 -17.13 13.82
N MET A 47 -20.39 -16.02 14.15
CA MET A 47 -18.99 -16.02 14.61
C MET A 47 -18.76 -16.82 15.89
N ARG A 48 -19.72 -16.81 16.83
CA ARG A 48 -19.65 -17.62 18.07
C ARG A 48 -19.70 -19.14 17.83
N LYS A 49 -20.08 -19.56 16.63
CA LYS A 49 -20.10 -20.99 16.24
C LYS A 49 -18.79 -21.44 15.59
N LEU A 50 -17.87 -20.54 15.34
CA LEU A 50 -16.56 -20.87 14.78
C LEU A 50 -15.74 -21.66 15.82
N SER A 51 -14.94 -22.63 15.32
CA SER A 51 -13.95 -23.31 16.13
C SER A 51 -12.82 -22.35 16.57
N GLU A 52 -12.09 -22.71 17.60
CA GLU A 52 -10.92 -21.95 18.06
C GLU A 52 -9.87 -21.81 16.94
N GLU A 53 -9.65 -22.87 16.17
CA GLU A 53 -8.78 -22.87 15.01
C GLU A 53 -9.23 -21.85 13.95
N SER A 54 -10.52 -21.82 13.62
CA SER A 54 -11.09 -20.85 12.70
C SER A 54 -10.97 -19.41 13.21
N VAL A 55 -11.14 -19.19 14.50
CA VAL A 55 -10.94 -17.88 15.12
C VAL A 55 -9.46 -17.46 15.03
N ALA A 56 -8.52 -18.37 15.25
CA ALA A 56 -7.09 -18.11 15.09
C ALA A 56 -6.77 -17.73 13.63
N ALA A 57 -7.21 -18.50 12.64
CA ALA A 57 -7.02 -18.23 11.22
C ALA A 57 -7.57 -16.85 10.79
N VAL A 58 -8.75 -16.46 11.31
CA VAL A 58 -9.32 -15.13 11.06
C VAL A 58 -8.47 -14.02 11.68
N LYS A 59 -7.92 -14.23 12.89
CA LYS A 59 -7.01 -13.26 13.53
C LYS A 59 -5.72 -13.11 12.74
N ASP A 60 -5.15 -14.20 12.25
CA ASP A 60 -3.93 -14.18 11.44
C ASP A 60 -4.15 -13.44 10.12
N ALA A 61 -5.26 -13.71 9.43
CA ALA A 61 -5.63 -12.97 8.23
C ALA A 61 -5.84 -11.45 8.48
N LEU A 62 -6.41 -11.08 9.63
CA LEU A 62 -6.55 -9.67 10.03
C LEU A 62 -5.19 -9.03 10.33
N ASN A 63 -4.26 -9.77 10.96
CA ASN A 63 -2.90 -9.30 11.20
C ASN A 63 -2.13 -9.14 9.88
N GLU A 64 -2.21 -10.11 8.97
CA GLU A 64 -1.63 -10.04 7.63
C GLU A 64 -2.11 -8.79 6.89
N GLN A 65 -3.41 -8.53 6.87
CA GLN A 65 -3.97 -7.34 6.25
C GLN A 65 -3.46 -6.05 6.90
N ARG A 66 -3.35 -6.02 8.23
CA ARG A 66 -2.87 -4.85 8.97
C ARG A 66 -1.40 -4.59 8.70
N MET A 67 -0.58 -5.62 8.69
CA MET A 67 0.85 -5.51 8.40
C MET A 67 1.09 -5.06 6.97
N GLY A 68 0.36 -5.60 5.98
CA GLY A 68 0.40 -5.13 4.59
C GLY A 68 0.02 -3.66 4.46
N SER A 69 -1.06 -3.22 5.10
CA SER A 69 -1.49 -1.81 5.09
C SER A 69 -0.46 -0.88 5.76
N THR A 70 0.21 -1.33 6.82
CA THR A 70 1.27 -0.56 7.49
C THR A 70 2.50 -0.43 6.58
N ARG A 71 2.90 -1.52 5.91
CA ARG A 71 3.99 -1.51 4.93
C ARG A 71 3.69 -0.57 3.77
N ASP A 72 2.48 -0.66 3.20
CA ASP A 72 2.04 0.23 2.11
C ASP A 72 2.11 1.71 2.52
N THR A 73 1.68 2.02 3.75
CA THR A 73 1.74 3.39 4.28
C THR A 73 3.18 3.85 4.48
N LEU A 74 4.05 2.99 5.02
CA LEU A 74 5.47 3.29 5.20
C LEU A 74 6.17 3.54 3.87
N ALA A 75 5.93 2.68 2.87
CA ALA A 75 6.46 2.85 1.51
C ALA A 75 6.01 4.17 0.86
N LEU A 76 4.74 4.58 1.08
CA LEU A 76 4.25 5.87 0.62
C LEU A 76 4.99 7.04 1.29
N HIS A 77 5.16 7.00 2.61
CA HIS A 77 5.91 8.05 3.34
C HIS A 77 7.38 8.09 2.93
N GLN A 78 8.03 6.96 2.71
CA GLN A 78 9.39 6.92 2.19
C GLN A 78 9.49 7.53 0.80
N ALA A 79 8.54 7.22 -0.09
CA ALA A 79 8.50 7.80 -1.42
C ALA A 79 8.28 9.33 -1.38
N GLU A 80 7.45 9.83 -0.46
CA GLU A 80 7.24 11.26 -0.25
C GLU A 80 8.53 11.95 0.27
N GLN A 81 9.18 11.36 1.26
CA GLN A 81 10.44 11.90 1.81
C GLN A 81 11.55 11.94 0.76
N TRP A 82 11.72 10.86 -0.02
CA TRP A 82 12.69 10.83 -1.11
C TRP A 82 12.40 11.85 -2.19
N ARG A 83 11.13 11.97 -2.61
CA ARG A 83 10.72 13.01 -3.57
C ARG A 83 11.12 14.41 -3.09
N ASP A 84 10.80 14.74 -1.84
CA ASP A 84 11.06 16.06 -1.28
C ASP A 84 12.57 16.33 -1.15
N ARG A 85 13.35 15.33 -0.72
CA ARG A 85 14.82 15.40 -0.70
C ARG A 85 15.42 15.58 -2.09
N LEU A 86 14.97 14.81 -3.08
CA LEU A 86 15.46 14.91 -4.47
C LEU A 86 15.20 16.29 -5.08
N VAL A 87 14.08 16.90 -4.75
CA VAL A 87 13.75 18.26 -5.22
C VAL A 87 14.56 19.34 -4.48
N SER A 88 14.81 19.17 -3.19
CA SER A 88 15.47 20.18 -2.37
C SER A 88 17.01 20.13 -2.43
N ASP A 89 17.61 18.95 -2.65
CA ASP A 89 19.03 18.71 -2.47
C ASP A 89 19.66 17.95 -3.65
N ASP A 90 20.80 18.43 -4.15
CA ASP A 90 21.56 17.77 -5.21
C ASP A 90 22.34 16.55 -4.71
N GLU A 91 22.76 16.54 -3.44
CA GLU A 91 23.42 15.39 -2.81
C GLU A 91 22.45 14.19 -2.72
N ALA A 92 21.17 14.47 -2.46
CA ALA A 92 20.14 13.44 -2.45
C ALA A 92 19.98 12.73 -3.81
N VAL A 93 20.21 13.45 -4.92
CA VAL A 93 20.19 12.84 -6.26
C VAL A 93 21.36 11.87 -6.43
N ALA A 94 22.55 12.23 -5.97
CA ALA A 94 23.72 11.35 -6.01
C ALA A 94 23.55 10.12 -5.11
N GLU A 95 23.04 10.33 -3.90
CA GLU A 95 22.70 9.25 -2.95
C GLU A 95 21.67 8.27 -3.55
N TRP A 96 20.59 8.80 -4.12
CA TRP A 96 19.58 7.98 -4.79
C TRP A 96 20.17 7.11 -5.89
N MET A 97 21.00 7.69 -6.75
CA MET A 97 21.63 6.98 -7.87
C MET A 97 22.58 5.86 -7.40
N THR A 98 23.23 6.04 -6.24
CA THR A 98 24.08 5.01 -5.65
C THR A 98 23.27 3.81 -5.17
N HIS A 99 22.12 4.04 -4.55
CA HIS A 99 21.25 2.97 -4.04
C HIS A 99 20.35 2.36 -5.13
N ASN A 100 20.08 3.10 -6.20
CA ASN A 100 19.18 2.69 -7.29
C ASN A 100 19.85 2.83 -8.66
N PRO A 101 20.84 1.98 -8.98
CA PRO A 101 21.64 2.10 -10.21
C PRO A 101 20.83 1.91 -11.50
N HIS A 102 19.66 1.29 -11.43
CA HIS A 102 18.75 1.11 -12.57
C HIS A 102 17.89 2.34 -12.89
N THR A 103 17.95 3.40 -12.07
CA THR A 103 17.23 4.63 -12.34
C THR A 103 17.87 5.38 -13.52
N ASP A 104 17.06 5.84 -14.47
CA ASP A 104 17.55 6.72 -15.53
C ASP A 104 17.96 8.07 -14.95
N SER A 105 19.28 8.31 -14.91
CA SER A 105 19.84 9.52 -14.31
C SER A 105 19.50 10.79 -15.09
N GLN A 106 19.35 10.70 -16.41
CA GLN A 106 18.98 11.86 -17.24
C GLN A 106 17.53 12.25 -17.01
N GLN A 107 16.64 11.26 -17.00
CA GLN A 107 15.22 11.46 -16.70
C GLN A 107 15.03 12.06 -15.31
N LEU A 108 15.64 11.47 -14.27
CA LEU A 108 15.53 11.97 -12.90
C LEU A 108 16.00 13.42 -12.77
N ARG A 109 17.19 13.75 -13.30
CA ARG A 109 17.72 15.09 -13.25
C ARG A 109 16.87 16.11 -14.03
N ALA A 110 16.27 15.69 -15.15
CA ALA A 110 15.35 16.54 -15.92
C ALA A 110 14.07 16.84 -15.12
N LEU A 111 13.50 15.80 -14.47
CA LEU A 111 12.32 15.95 -13.61
C LEU A 111 12.60 16.84 -12.40
N VAL A 112 13.74 16.66 -11.74
CA VAL A 112 14.14 17.49 -10.58
C VAL A 112 14.28 18.96 -10.98
N ARG A 113 14.96 19.25 -12.09
CA ARG A 113 15.07 20.64 -12.60
C ARG A 113 13.70 21.25 -12.91
N GLN A 114 12.81 20.49 -13.55
CA GLN A 114 11.47 20.95 -13.85
C GLN A 114 10.64 21.18 -12.59
N ALA A 115 10.70 20.26 -11.62
CA ALA A 115 9.99 20.40 -10.35
C ALA A 115 10.42 21.64 -9.57
N ARG A 116 11.72 21.95 -9.53
CA ARG A 116 12.26 23.17 -8.92
C ARG A 116 11.78 24.43 -9.61
N LYS A 117 11.70 24.42 -10.95
CA LYS A 117 11.16 25.54 -11.73
C LYS A 117 9.68 25.75 -11.46
N ASP A 118 8.91 24.66 -11.40
CA ASP A 118 7.48 24.70 -11.10
C ASP A 118 7.22 25.23 -9.67
N ASP A 119 8.05 24.86 -8.69
CA ASP A 119 7.96 25.31 -7.30
C ASP A 119 8.23 26.83 -7.18
N THR A 120 9.24 27.35 -7.88
CA THR A 120 9.51 28.81 -7.89
C THR A 120 8.35 29.59 -8.52
N THR A 121 7.75 29.07 -9.58
CA THR A 121 6.58 29.68 -10.22
C THR A 121 5.36 29.63 -9.29
N SER A 122 5.13 28.49 -8.62
CA SER A 122 4.02 28.31 -7.67
C SER A 122 4.15 29.27 -6.47
N LYS A 123 5.36 29.45 -5.92
CA LYS A 123 5.61 30.43 -4.85
C LYS A 123 5.32 31.87 -5.27
N ALA A 124 5.66 32.24 -6.49
CA ALA A 124 5.34 33.56 -7.06
C ALA A 124 3.83 33.75 -7.24
N ASP A 125 3.11 32.71 -7.63
CA ASP A 125 1.65 32.72 -7.79
C ASP A 125 0.93 32.80 -6.43
N VAL A 126 1.41 32.08 -5.41
CA VAL A 126 0.91 32.19 -4.04
C VAL A 126 1.08 33.59 -3.47
N ALA A 127 2.22 34.25 -3.76
CA ALA A 127 2.45 35.65 -3.38
C ALA A 127 1.44 36.61 -4.01
N LYS A 128 0.80 36.22 -5.13
CA LYS A 128 -0.28 36.96 -5.81
C LYS A 128 -1.69 36.54 -5.34
N GLY A 129 -1.80 35.65 -4.32
CA GLY A 129 -3.05 35.17 -3.77
C GLY A 129 -3.68 33.97 -4.51
N LEU A 130 -2.92 33.31 -5.41
CA LEU A 130 -3.36 32.11 -6.09
C LEU A 130 -3.08 30.86 -5.25
N LEU A 131 -3.84 29.80 -5.46
CA LEU A 131 -3.63 28.52 -4.76
C LEU A 131 -2.34 27.84 -5.26
N PRO A 132 -1.53 27.24 -4.35
CA PRO A 132 -0.33 26.50 -4.73
C PRO A 132 -0.69 25.30 -5.60
N ARG A 133 0.06 25.11 -6.69
CA ARG A 133 -0.11 23.97 -7.60
C ARG A 133 1.12 23.09 -7.53
N GLN A 134 0.92 21.82 -7.24
CA GLN A 134 1.98 20.83 -7.41
C GLN A 134 2.17 20.54 -8.90
N GLY A 135 3.36 20.77 -9.41
CA GLY A 135 3.74 20.56 -10.80
C GLY A 135 3.62 19.08 -11.21
N ARG A 136 3.54 18.85 -12.52
CA ARG A 136 3.51 17.49 -13.09
C ARG A 136 4.80 16.75 -12.75
N ALA A 137 5.96 17.39 -12.88
CA ALA A 137 7.26 16.81 -12.60
C ALA A 137 7.39 16.30 -11.15
N TYR A 138 6.84 17.04 -10.17
CA TYR A 138 6.81 16.63 -8.77
C TYR A 138 6.05 15.31 -8.54
N ARG A 139 4.94 15.11 -9.24
CA ARG A 139 4.18 13.85 -9.19
C ARG A 139 4.90 12.72 -9.92
N GLU A 140 5.56 13.00 -11.03
CA GLU A 140 6.33 11.99 -11.78
C GLU A 140 7.53 11.50 -10.98
N ILE A 141 8.24 12.36 -10.24
CA ILE A 141 9.31 11.97 -9.32
C ILE A 141 8.75 11.01 -8.25
N PHE A 142 7.61 11.33 -7.64
CA PHE A 142 6.98 10.46 -6.67
C PHE A 142 6.68 9.06 -7.25
N GLN A 143 6.11 8.98 -8.45
CA GLN A 143 5.81 7.70 -9.09
C GLN A 143 7.09 6.91 -9.41
N LEU A 144 8.13 7.57 -9.90
CA LEU A 144 9.43 6.95 -10.18
C LEU A 144 10.02 6.36 -8.90
N VAL A 145 10.10 7.14 -7.84
CA VAL A 145 10.62 6.72 -6.53
C VAL A 145 9.81 5.55 -5.97
N LYS A 146 8.49 5.68 -5.96
CA LYS A 146 7.61 4.62 -5.45
C LYS A 146 7.79 3.30 -6.21
N THR A 147 7.89 3.35 -7.54
CA THR A 147 8.09 2.15 -8.36
C THR A 147 9.41 1.48 -8.05
N GLN A 148 10.48 2.25 -7.88
CA GLN A 148 11.82 1.71 -7.56
C GLN A 148 11.86 1.11 -6.15
N LEU A 149 11.27 1.76 -5.15
CA LEU A 149 11.21 1.23 -3.77
C LEU A 149 10.42 -0.07 -3.72
N ASN A 150 9.28 -0.16 -4.38
CA ASN A 150 8.49 -1.39 -4.45
C ASN A 150 9.27 -2.52 -5.14
N ALA A 151 9.98 -2.23 -6.24
CA ALA A 151 10.79 -3.24 -6.94
C ALA A 151 11.93 -3.80 -6.07
N LEU A 152 12.54 -2.97 -5.22
CA LEU A 152 13.57 -3.42 -4.28
C LEU A 152 12.98 -4.29 -3.16
N GLU A 153 11.80 -3.96 -2.65
CA GLU A 153 11.10 -4.76 -1.64
C GLU A 153 10.69 -6.13 -2.20
N ASP A 154 10.16 -6.16 -3.42
CA ASP A 154 9.77 -7.40 -4.10
C ASP A 154 10.99 -8.30 -4.34
N ALA A 155 12.13 -7.72 -4.76
CA ALA A 155 13.38 -8.45 -4.95
C ALA A 155 13.95 -9.01 -3.63
N ALA A 156 13.76 -8.30 -2.51
CA ALA A 156 14.20 -8.74 -1.19
C ALA A 156 13.29 -9.84 -0.59
N HIS A 157 12.09 -10.02 -1.12
CA HIS A 157 11.09 -10.98 -0.62
C HIS A 157 11.03 -12.28 -1.43
N ILE A 158 11.90 -12.49 -2.42
CA ILE A 158 12.02 -13.77 -3.12
C ILE A 158 12.65 -14.76 -2.12
N PRO A 159 11.91 -15.82 -1.68
CA PRO A 159 12.52 -16.86 -0.85
C PRO A 159 13.63 -17.52 -1.65
N PRO A 160 14.74 -17.96 -1.00
CA PRO A 160 15.77 -18.71 -1.69
C PRO A 160 15.12 -19.92 -2.35
N GLU A 161 15.30 -20.06 -3.66
CA GLU A 161 14.87 -21.25 -4.37
C GLU A 161 15.51 -22.44 -3.65
N ASP A 162 14.69 -23.36 -3.13
CA ASP A 162 15.15 -24.61 -2.57
C ASP A 162 16.07 -25.25 -3.61
N GLU A 163 17.38 -25.31 -3.31
CA GLU A 163 18.32 -26.14 -4.04
C GLU A 163 17.75 -27.56 -4.04
N ALA A 164 17.10 -27.88 -5.15
CA ALA A 164 16.72 -29.25 -5.44
C ALA A 164 18.01 -30.09 -5.40
N VAL A 165 18.26 -30.71 -4.26
CA VAL A 165 19.33 -31.67 -4.07
C VAL A 165 19.06 -32.83 -5.04
N TYR A 166 19.63 -32.73 -6.24
CA TYR A 166 19.77 -33.86 -7.12
C TYR A 166 20.83 -34.78 -6.49
N LYS A 167 20.38 -35.81 -5.77
CA LYS A 167 21.23 -36.93 -5.42
C LYS A 167 21.22 -37.93 -6.57
N PRO A 168 22.40 -38.32 -7.07
CA PRO A 168 22.53 -39.36 -8.07
C PRO A 168 22.15 -40.74 -7.57
#